data_1e0cd62110658f0aac4b6a203f375d95
#
_entry.id   1e0cd62110658f0aac4b6a203f375d95
#
_cell.length_a   1.000
_cell.length_b   1.000
_cell.length_c   1.000
_cell.angle_alpha   90.00
_cell.angle_beta   90.00
_cell.angle_gamma   90.00
#
_symmetry.space_group_name_H-M   'P 1'
#
loop_
_entity.id
_entity.type
_entity.pdbx_description
1 polymer ?
#
loop_
_entity_poly.entity_id
_entity_poly.type
_entity_poly.pdbx_seq_one_letter_code
_entity_poly.pdbx_strand_id
1 'polypeptide(L)'
;MPDQKKIIYIGNLLVRHGFTPTSISTLGEKLSKLAPVIQSSDKINKVQRLFDMIFTILRHKGSIKVVLIDTYSGIAFIYAFFSAMICRLYGINYIPIIRGGGLPEILLRKKSIANMVFLYSKINISPSKYMKLVFEKNGFRSEYLPNSIDVAKYNFQHKLRTSPKLIWVRSFHKVYNPQMA
;
A
#
# COMPACT_ATOMS: atom_id res chain seq x y z
N MET A 1 5.54 31.39 -8.05
CA MET A 1 5.24 30.60 -6.84
C MET A 1 6.27 29.49 -6.75
N PRO A 2 6.94 29.23 -5.63
CA PRO A 2 7.85 28.11 -5.53
C PRO A 2 7.08 26.82 -5.84
N ASP A 3 7.65 26.00 -6.70
CA ASP A 3 7.03 24.76 -7.21
C ASP A 3 6.70 23.84 -6.01
N GLN A 4 5.43 23.75 -5.65
CA GLN A 4 5.00 23.03 -4.47
C GLN A 4 5.29 21.56 -4.66
N LYS A 5 6.24 21.01 -3.87
CA LYS A 5 6.64 19.60 -3.95
C LYS A 5 5.45 18.68 -3.76
N LYS A 6 5.30 17.70 -4.65
CA LYS A 6 4.15 16.79 -4.75
C LYS A 6 4.42 15.45 -4.07
N ILE A 7 3.36 14.80 -3.61
CA ILE A 7 3.38 13.41 -3.18
C ILE A 7 2.97 12.56 -4.37
N ILE A 8 3.78 11.58 -4.75
CA ILE A 8 3.36 10.54 -5.70
C ILE A 8 2.88 9.34 -4.90
N TYR A 9 1.68 8.83 -5.18
CA TYR A 9 1.16 7.64 -4.54
C TYR A 9 0.99 6.53 -5.57
N ILE A 10 1.79 5.48 -5.46
CA ILE A 10 1.84 4.32 -6.35
C ILE A 10 1.04 3.18 -5.74
N GLY A 11 0.06 2.67 -6.46
CA GLY A 11 -0.79 1.56 -6.02
C GLY A 11 -1.83 1.17 -7.06
N ASN A 12 -2.72 0.25 -6.72
CA ASN A 12 -3.77 -0.23 -7.61
C ASN A 12 -5.02 0.65 -7.53
N LEU A 13 -5.17 1.63 -8.41
CA LEU A 13 -6.30 2.56 -8.46
C LEU A 13 -7.38 2.05 -9.43
N LEU A 14 -7.99 0.89 -9.15
CA LEU A 14 -8.88 0.20 -10.08
C LEU A 14 -10.38 0.42 -9.81
N VAL A 15 -10.75 1.36 -8.96
CA VAL A 15 -12.16 1.62 -8.58
C VAL A 15 -13.03 1.94 -9.81
N ARG A 16 -12.49 2.70 -10.78
CA ARG A 16 -13.20 3.05 -12.02
C ARG A 16 -13.54 1.84 -12.88
N HIS A 17 -12.92 0.70 -12.65
CA HIS A 17 -13.14 -0.56 -13.36
C HIS A 17 -13.97 -1.57 -12.54
N GLY A 18 -14.72 -1.09 -11.52
CA GLY A 18 -15.60 -1.93 -10.70
C GLY A 18 -14.90 -2.71 -9.59
N PHE A 19 -13.61 -2.48 -9.36
CA PHE A 19 -12.91 -3.12 -8.24
C PHE A 19 -13.15 -2.38 -6.92
N THR A 20 -13.08 -3.10 -5.82
CA THR A 20 -13.19 -2.53 -4.47
C THR A 20 -12.15 -1.42 -4.25
N PRO A 21 -12.53 -0.29 -3.61
CA PRO A 21 -11.60 0.76 -3.24
C PRO A 21 -10.42 0.20 -2.44
N THR A 22 -9.22 0.57 -2.85
CA THR A 22 -7.99 0.23 -2.13
C THR A 22 -7.49 1.44 -1.35
N SER A 23 -6.44 1.24 -0.57
CA SER A 23 -5.89 2.30 0.29
C SER A 23 -5.40 3.52 -0.49
N ILE A 24 -4.94 3.36 -1.72
CA ILE A 24 -4.56 4.50 -2.56
C ILE A 24 -5.75 5.44 -2.80
N SER A 25 -6.97 4.90 -2.98
CA SER A 25 -8.17 5.72 -3.17
C SER A 25 -8.52 6.49 -1.89
N THR A 26 -8.56 5.80 -0.74
CA THR A 26 -9.04 6.38 0.52
C THR A 26 -7.99 7.26 1.20
N LEU A 27 -6.76 6.79 1.31
CA LEU A 27 -5.67 7.55 1.92
C LEU A 27 -5.20 8.67 0.99
N GLY A 28 -5.16 8.42 -0.33
CA GLY A 28 -4.78 9.42 -1.31
C GLY A 28 -5.73 10.62 -1.32
N GLU A 29 -7.04 10.38 -1.22
CA GLU A 29 -8.04 11.45 -1.07
C GLU A 29 -7.82 12.28 0.22
N LYS A 30 -7.54 11.63 1.34
CA LYS A 30 -7.24 12.33 2.60
C LYS A 30 -5.96 13.15 2.52
N LEU A 31 -4.92 12.61 1.90
CA LEU A 31 -3.64 13.31 1.71
C LEU A 31 -3.75 14.50 0.74
N SER A 32 -4.63 14.40 -0.27
CA SER A 32 -4.84 15.51 -1.22
C SER A 32 -5.41 16.77 -0.58
N LYS A 33 -6.03 16.66 0.60
CA LYS A 33 -6.47 17.80 1.41
C LYS A 33 -5.31 18.53 2.10
N LEU A 34 -4.15 17.88 2.22
CA LEU A 34 -2.97 18.41 2.93
C LEU A 34 -1.85 18.83 1.99
N ALA A 35 -1.73 18.20 0.83
CA ALA A 35 -0.69 18.47 -0.15
C ALA A 35 -1.11 17.99 -1.54
N PRO A 36 -0.51 18.49 -2.64
CA PRO A 36 -0.73 17.96 -3.97
C PRO A 36 -0.32 16.48 -4.07
N VAL A 37 -1.28 15.60 -4.41
CA VAL A 37 -1.06 14.15 -4.55
C VAL A 37 -1.36 13.72 -5.98
N ILE A 38 -0.43 13.01 -6.59
CA ILE A 38 -0.64 12.33 -7.88
C ILE A 38 -0.71 10.84 -7.60
N GLN A 39 -1.82 10.21 -7.98
CA GLN A 39 -2.06 8.77 -7.81
C GLN A 39 -1.81 8.03 -9.13
N SER A 40 -1.15 6.88 -9.08
CA SER A 40 -0.91 5.96 -10.21
C SER A 40 -0.85 4.52 -9.68
N SER A 41 -1.48 3.49 -10.35
CA SER A 41 -2.01 3.53 -11.68
C SER A 41 -3.43 2.94 -11.77
N ASP A 42 -4.23 3.41 -12.73
CA ASP A 42 -5.58 2.93 -13.04
C ASP A 42 -5.59 1.87 -14.17
N LYS A 43 -4.46 1.49 -14.72
CA LYS A 43 -4.36 0.54 -15.84
C LYS A 43 -4.72 -0.89 -15.41
N ILE A 44 -5.62 -1.56 -16.16
CA ILE A 44 -6.00 -2.95 -15.90
C ILE A 44 -4.86 -3.90 -16.25
N ASN A 45 -4.23 -3.69 -17.40
CA ASN A 45 -3.10 -4.52 -17.82
C ASN A 45 -1.92 -4.33 -16.89
N LYS A 46 -1.36 -5.43 -16.39
CA LYS A 46 -0.28 -5.43 -15.38
C LYS A 46 1.02 -4.77 -15.88
N VAL A 47 1.35 -4.99 -17.14
CA VAL A 47 2.58 -4.44 -17.74
C VAL A 47 2.42 -2.93 -17.96
N GLN A 48 1.30 -2.51 -18.56
CA GLN A 48 0.98 -1.10 -18.73
C GLN A 48 0.93 -0.36 -17.39
N ARG A 49 0.41 -1.02 -16.35
CA ARG A 49 0.38 -0.48 -14.97
C ARG A 49 1.79 -0.22 -14.45
N LEU A 50 2.71 -1.17 -14.63
CA LEU A 50 4.09 -1.00 -14.22
C LEU A 50 4.75 0.20 -14.92
N PHE A 51 4.60 0.28 -16.23
CA PHE A 51 5.16 1.39 -16.99
C PHE A 51 4.54 2.74 -16.61
N ASP A 52 3.24 2.79 -16.39
CA ASP A 52 2.55 4.01 -15.94
C ASP A 52 3.04 4.49 -14.57
N MET A 53 3.25 3.56 -13.64
CA MET A 53 3.82 3.86 -12.31
C MET A 53 5.25 4.44 -12.44
N ILE A 54 6.10 3.79 -13.22
CA ILE A 54 7.48 4.24 -13.46
C ILE A 54 7.49 5.60 -14.17
N PHE A 55 6.70 5.73 -15.23
CA PHE A 55 6.61 6.97 -15.99
C PHE A 55 6.11 8.14 -15.13
N THR A 56 5.14 7.88 -14.24
CA THR A 56 4.64 8.91 -13.31
C THR A 56 5.76 9.42 -12.40
N ILE A 57 6.60 8.53 -11.86
CA ILE A 57 7.75 8.94 -11.04
C ILE A 57 8.74 9.76 -11.87
N LEU A 58 9.12 9.27 -13.05
CA LEU A 58 10.12 9.92 -13.92
C LEU A 58 9.66 11.30 -14.39
N ARG A 59 8.40 11.42 -14.80
CA ARG A 59 7.82 12.68 -15.27
C ARG A 59 7.85 13.78 -14.21
N HIS A 60 7.73 13.42 -12.95
CA HIS A 60 7.63 14.39 -11.85
C HIS A 60 8.89 14.47 -10.98
N LYS A 61 9.98 13.77 -11.33
CA LYS A 61 11.19 13.59 -10.50
C LYS A 61 11.75 14.90 -9.88
N GLY A 62 11.66 16.03 -10.57
CA GLY A 62 12.15 17.32 -10.08
C GLY A 62 11.27 17.98 -9.01
N SER A 63 10.00 17.59 -8.89
CA SER A 63 9.03 18.20 -7.97
C SER A 63 8.48 17.21 -6.91
N ILE A 64 9.09 16.03 -6.77
CA ILE A 64 8.65 15.03 -5.80
C ILE A 64 9.17 15.37 -4.40
N LYS A 65 8.27 15.37 -3.41
CA LYS A 65 8.60 15.39 -1.99
C LYS A 65 8.89 13.98 -1.47
N VAL A 66 8.01 13.04 -1.82
CA VAL A 66 8.08 11.63 -1.41
C VAL A 66 7.20 10.78 -2.31
N VAL A 67 7.60 9.53 -2.52
CA VAL A 67 6.79 8.51 -3.19
C VAL A 67 6.25 7.53 -2.16
N LEU A 68 4.93 7.40 -2.06
CA LEU A 68 4.25 6.37 -1.29
C LEU A 68 4.02 5.16 -2.20
N ILE A 69 4.35 3.96 -1.74
CA ILE A 69 4.28 2.74 -2.56
C ILE A 69 3.47 1.68 -1.84
N ASP A 70 2.23 1.43 -2.27
CA ASP A 70 1.46 0.28 -1.78
C ASP A 70 2.19 -1.02 -2.14
N THR A 71 2.64 -1.74 -1.13
CA THR A 71 3.50 -2.91 -1.29
C THR A 71 2.74 -4.18 -0.94
N TYR A 72 2.40 -4.95 -1.96
CA TYR A 72 1.74 -6.25 -1.85
C TYR A 72 2.73 -7.40 -1.98
N SER A 73 2.34 -8.59 -1.54
CA SER A 73 3.07 -9.84 -1.79
C SER A 73 2.77 -10.42 -3.18
N GLY A 74 3.49 -11.49 -3.55
CA GLY A 74 3.31 -12.18 -4.83
C GLY A 74 3.77 -11.35 -6.03
N ILE A 75 3.10 -11.52 -7.16
CA ILE A 75 3.47 -10.85 -8.43
C ILE A 75 3.39 -9.32 -8.30
N ALA A 76 2.46 -8.80 -7.51
CA ALA A 76 2.30 -7.35 -7.32
C ALA A 76 3.49 -6.69 -6.59
N PHE A 77 4.37 -7.49 -5.95
CA PHE A 77 5.62 -6.99 -5.36
C PHE A 77 6.55 -6.34 -6.40
N ILE A 78 6.45 -6.77 -7.65
CA ILE A 78 7.22 -6.21 -8.78
C ILE A 78 7.01 -4.69 -8.90
N TYR A 79 5.81 -4.19 -8.68
CA TYR A 79 5.52 -2.74 -8.74
C TYR A 79 6.31 -1.97 -7.69
N ALA A 80 6.32 -2.47 -6.46
CA ALA A 80 7.09 -1.85 -5.37
C ALA A 80 8.60 -1.94 -5.63
N PHE A 81 9.07 -3.07 -6.13
CA PHE A 81 10.47 -3.27 -6.46
C PHE A 81 10.98 -2.26 -7.50
N PHE A 82 10.34 -2.17 -8.67
CA PHE A 82 10.79 -1.24 -9.70
C PHE A 82 10.59 0.22 -9.30
N SER A 83 9.49 0.56 -8.63
CA SER A 83 9.27 1.92 -8.13
C SER A 83 10.35 2.33 -7.12
N ALA A 84 10.73 1.44 -6.19
CA ALA A 84 11.80 1.69 -5.23
C ALA A 84 13.16 1.84 -5.93
N MET A 85 13.46 1.00 -6.94
CA MET A 85 14.70 1.09 -7.72
C MET A 85 14.83 2.43 -8.43
N ILE A 86 13.76 2.89 -9.08
CA ILE A 86 13.74 4.20 -9.75
C ILE A 86 13.91 5.34 -8.73
N CYS A 87 13.21 5.27 -7.60
CA CYS A 87 13.38 6.28 -6.54
C CYS A 87 14.83 6.34 -6.05
N ARG A 88 15.48 5.20 -5.83
CA ARG A 88 16.90 5.14 -5.42
C ARG A 88 17.83 5.71 -6.48
N LEU A 89 17.63 5.36 -7.75
CA LEU A 89 18.45 5.85 -8.85
C LEU A 89 18.46 7.39 -8.94
N TYR A 90 17.32 8.01 -8.65
CA TYR A 90 17.18 9.47 -8.70
C TYR A 90 17.25 10.16 -7.33
N GLY A 91 17.64 9.47 -6.26
CA GLY A 91 17.74 10.05 -4.92
C GLY A 91 16.40 10.52 -4.34
N ILE A 92 15.27 9.95 -4.79
CA ILE A 92 13.93 10.32 -4.36
C ILE A 92 13.57 9.54 -3.10
N ASN A 93 13.14 10.25 -2.05
CA ASN A 93 12.61 9.60 -0.86
C ASN A 93 11.36 8.80 -1.16
N TYR A 94 11.27 7.56 -0.66
CA TYR A 94 10.07 6.74 -0.81
C TYR A 94 9.72 6.02 0.49
N ILE A 95 8.45 5.66 0.63
CA ILE A 95 7.85 5.05 1.80
C ILE A 95 6.99 3.87 1.34
N PRO A 96 7.44 2.62 1.50
CA PRO A 96 6.60 1.45 1.29
C PRO A 96 5.49 1.39 2.33
N ILE A 97 4.25 1.20 1.87
CA ILE A 97 3.09 0.95 2.72
C ILE A 97 2.72 -0.53 2.58
N ILE A 98 2.88 -1.27 3.65
CA ILE A 98 2.74 -2.73 3.67
C ILE A 98 1.26 -3.10 3.56
N ARG A 99 0.89 -3.89 2.54
CA ARG A 99 -0.50 -4.30 2.25
C ARG A 99 -0.68 -5.81 2.14
N GLY A 100 0.39 -6.57 2.08
CA GLY A 100 0.34 -8.02 1.83
C GLY A 100 0.65 -8.85 3.05
N GLY A 101 -0.25 -9.75 3.46
CA GLY A 101 -0.02 -10.71 4.53
C GLY A 101 1.10 -11.73 4.22
N GLY A 102 1.45 -11.95 2.95
CA GLY A 102 2.55 -12.82 2.55
C GLY A 102 3.93 -12.14 2.49
N LEU A 103 4.05 -10.87 2.88
CA LEU A 103 5.34 -10.17 2.91
C LEU A 103 6.35 -10.80 3.90
N PRO A 104 5.96 -11.30 5.08
CA PRO A 104 6.89 -12.01 5.96
C PRO A 104 7.65 -13.15 5.26
N GLU A 105 6.99 -13.89 4.37
CA GLU A 105 7.63 -14.93 3.59
C GLU A 105 8.68 -14.38 2.61
N ILE A 106 8.43 -13.23 2.00
CA ILE A 106 9.40 -12.55 1.13
C ILE A 106 10.61 -12.11 1.94
N LEU A 107 10.43 -11.60 3.16
CA LEU A 107 11.52 -11.18 4.05
C LEU A 107 12.44 -12.36 4.39
N LEU A 108 11.87 -13.55 4.59
CA LEU A 108 12.62 -14.76 4.94
C LEU A 108 13.29 -15.41 3.72
N ARG A 109 12.52 -15.61 2.64
CA ARG A 109 12.97 -16.41 1.48
C ARG A 109 13.73 -15.61 0.43
N LYS A 110 13.50 -14.29 0.34
CA LYS A 110 14.05 -13.41 -0.70
C LYS A 110 14.67 -12.15 -0.09
N LYS A 111 15.51 -12.34 0.93
CA LYS A 111 16.09 -11.25 1.73
C LYS A 111 16.78 -10.18 0.86
N SER A 112 17.52 -10.58 -0.17
CA SER A 112 18.20 -9.62 -1.07
C SER A 112 17.20 -8.68 -1.77
N ILE A 113 16.09 -9.24 -2.29
CA ILE A 113 15.05 -8.45 -2.96
C ILE A 113 14.29 -7.57 -1.94
N ALA A 114 14.00 -8.11 -0.75
CA ALA A 114 13.40 -7.35 0.35
C ALA A 114 14.28 -6.17 0.76
N ASN A 115 15.60 -6.37 0.91
CA ASN A 115 16.56 -5.31 1.21
C ASN A 115 16.52 -4.19 0.17
N MET A 116 16.40 -4.52 -1.13
CA MET A 116 16.36 -3.52 -2.19
C MET A 116 15.14 -2.59 -2.08
N VAL A 117 14.05 -3.06 -1.50
CA VAL A 117 12.81 -2.27 -1.33
C VAL A 117 12.75 -1.60 0.04
N PHE A 118 13.04 -2.34 1.12
CA PHE A 118 12.71 -1.90 2.47
C PHE A 118 13.86 -1.25 3.23
N LEU A 119 15.12 -1.66 2.95
CA LEU A 119 16.28 -1.18 3.70
C LEU A 119 16.61 0.29 3.39
N TYR A 120 16.44 0.69 2.14
CA TYR A 120 16.79 2.03 1.65
C TYR A 120 15.58 2.99 1.63
N SER A 121 14.43 2.55 2.10
CA SER A 121 13.28 3.41 2.28
C SER A 121 13.50 4.43 3.39
N LYS A 122 12.83 5.57 3.31
CA LYS A 122 12.85 6.55 4.41
C LYS A 122 12.30 5.92 5.69
N ILE A 123 11.20 5.16 5.56
CA ILE A 123 10.57 4.35 6.60
C ILE A 123 9.58 3.40 5.93
N ASN A 124 9.27 2.26 6.56
CA ASN A 124 8.23 1.35 6.12
C ASN A 124 6.97 1.56 6.98
N ILE A 125 5.80 1.58 6.40
CA ILE A 125 4.53 1.75 7.13
C ILE A 125 3.82 0.41 7.22
N SER A 126 3.56 -0.02 8.44
CA SER A 126 2.89 -1.29 8.77
C SER A 126 1.46 -1.06 9.24
N PRO A 127 0.45 -1.76 8.70
CA PRO A 127 -0.95 -1.59 9.06
C PRO A 127 -1.33 -2.28 10.38
N SER A 128 -0.45 -3.08 10.95
CA SER A 128 -0.65 -3.77 12.23
C SER A 128 0.63 -3.81 13.05
N LYS A 129 0.48 -3.88 14.37
CA LYS A 129 1.62 -4.05 15.31
C LYS A 129 2.39 -5.34 15.02
N TYR A 130 1.69 -6.42 14.66
CA TYR A 130 2.31 -7.68 14.25
C TYR A 130 3.27 -7.46 13.07
N MET A 131 2.81 -6.81 12.00
CA MET A 131 3.63 -6.57 10.82
C MET A 131 4.81 -5.65 11.12
N LYS A 132 4.61 -4.60 11.95
CA LYS A 132 5.70 -3.76 12.43
C LYS A 132 6.79 -4.61 13.10
N LEU A 133 6.42 -5.44 14.08
CA LEU A 133 7.37 -6.31 14.78
C LEU A 133 8.10 -7.28 13.85
N VAL A 134 7.40 -7.86 12.86
CA VAL A 134 8.04 -8.73 11.87
C VAL A 134 9.09 -7.98 11.07
N PHE A 135 8.80 -6.76 10.62
CA PHE A 135 9.77 -5.94 9.88
C PHE A 135 10.98 -5.57 10.75
N GLU A 136 10.75 -5.12 11.97
CA GLU A 136 11.83 -4.74 12.91
C GLU A 136 12.74 -5.94 13.24
N LYS A 137 12.17 -7.13 13.50
CA LYS A 137 12.95 -8.36 13.71
C LYS A 137 13.81 -8.77 12.51
N ASN A 138 13.43 -8.36 11.31
CA ASN A 138 14.21 -8.58 10.09
C ASN A 138 15.16 -7.43 9.73
N GLY A 139 15.32 -6.43 10.62
CA GLY A 139 16.25 -5.31 10.47
C GLY A 139 15.71 -4.13 9.64
N PHE A 140 14.41 -4.05 9.41
CA PHE A 140 13.80 -2.94 8.67
C PHE A 140 13.11 -1.96 9.62
N ARG A 141 13.42 -0.68 9.48
CA ARG A 141 12.70 0.38 10.22
C ARG A 141 11.23 0.40 9.80
N SER A 142 10.31 0.33 10.76
CA SER A 142 8.88 0.32 10.47
C SER A 142 8.09 1.13 11.49
N GLU A 143 7.07 1.84 11.02
CA GLU A 143 6.11 2.53 11.87
C GLU A 143 4.71 1.97 11.69
N TYR A 144 3.97 1.98 12.78
CA TYR A 144 2.60 1.51 12.82
C TYR A 144 1.64 2.62 12.41
N LEU A 145 0.92 2.41 11.31
CA LEU A 145 -0.19 3.25 10.87
C LEU A 145 -1.36 2.35 10.47
N PRO A 146 -2.41 2.26 11.30
CA PRO A 146 -3.56 1.41 11.00
C PRO A 146 -4.33 1.89 9.77
N ASN A 147 -5.02 0.96 9.12
CA ASN A 147 -5.96 1.33 8.07
C ASN A 147 -7.09 2.16 8.66
N SER A 148 -7.33 3.33 8.11
CA SER A 148 -8.41 4.21 8.56
C SER A 148 -9.75 3.75 7.98
N ILE A 149 -10.79 3.76 8.83
CA ILE A 149 -12.19 3.66 8.44
C ILE A 149 -12.86 5.01 8.66
N ASP A 150 -13.82 5.32 7.82
CA ASP A 150 -14.69 6.48 8.01
C ASP A 150 -15.89 6.04 8.84
N VAL A 151 -15.79 6.26 10.16
CA VAL A 151 -16.82 5.81 11.12
C VAL A 151 -18.17 6.44 10.86
N ALA A 152 -18.21 7.65 10.29
CA ALA A 152 -19.46 8.35 9.98
C ALA A 152 -20.31 7.63 8.92
N LYS A 153 -19.70 6.74 8.13
CA LYS A 153 -20.42 5.92 7.14
C LYS A 153 -21.08 4.68 7.72
N TYR A 154 -20.91 4.42 9.01
CA TYR A 154 -21.45 3.22 9.67
C TYR A 154 -22.47 3.61 10.73
N ASN A 155 -23.70 3.14 10.55
CA ASN A 155 -24.74 3.30 11.55
C ASN A 155 -24.47 2.37 12.74
N PHE A 156 -24.21 2.93 13.89
CA PHE A 156 -24.09 2.17 15.14
C PHE A 156 -25.48 1.96 15.77
N GLN A 157 -25.80 0.72 16.10
CA GLN A 157 -26.97 0.37 16.90
C GLN A 157 -26.54 -0.47 18.10
N HIS A 158 -26.81 0.03 19.30
CA HIS A 158 -26.60 -0.77 20.50
C HIS A 158 -27.71 -1.83 20.62
N LYS A 159 -27.34 -3.10 20.57
CA LYS A 159 -28.28 -4.23 20.73
C LYS A 159 -28.23 -4.73 22.17
N LEU A 160 -29.34 -4.61 22.88
CA LEU A 160 -29.50 -5.08 24.27
C LEU A 160 -29.56 -6.62 24.37
N ARG A 161 -30.04 -7.27 23.31
CA ARG A 161 -30.10 -8.73 23.20
C ARG A 161 -29.53 -9.16 21.85
N THR A 162 -28.63 -10.12 21.87
CA THR A 162 -28.05 -10.71 20.66
C THR A 162 -28.46 -12.15 20.54
N SER A 163 -29.10 -12.54 19.44
CA SER A 163 -29.11 -13.94 18.98
C SER A 163 -27.81 -14.21 18.21
N PRO A 164 -27.21 -15.40 18.33
CA PRO A 164 -26.00 -15.72 17.60
C PRO A 164 -26.27 -15.69 16.10
N LYS A 165 -25.63 -14.75 15.42
CA LYS A 165 -25.64 -14.62 13.95
C LYS A 165 -24.22 -14.57 13.48
N LEU A 166 -23.85 -15.54 12.63
CA LEU A 166 -22.53 -15.60 12.02
C LEU A 166 -22.56 -14.87 10.67
N ILE A 167 -21.56 -14.07 10.42
CA ILE A 167 -21.37 -13.40 9.13
C ILE A 167 -19.97 -13.70 8.60
N TRP A 168 -19.89 -14.11 7.34
CA TRP A 168 -18.65 -14.30 6.62
C TRP A 168 -18.38 -13.09 5.71
N VAL A 169 -17.31 -12.34 5.97
CA VAL A 169 -16.96 -11.09 5.25
C VAL A 169 -15.67 -11.24 4.47
N ARG A 170 -15.39 -12.43 3.94
CA ARG A 170 -14.21 -12.71 3.12
C ARG A 170 -14.60 -13.41 1.82
N SER A 171 -13.74 -13.31 0.80
CA SER A 171 -13.92 -14.11 -0.42
C SER A 171 -13.84 -15.60 -0.10
N PHE A 172 -14.64 -16.41 -0.79
CA PHE A 172 -14.60 -17.88 -0.69
C PHE A 172 -13.34 -18.41 -1.38
N HIS A 173 -12.19 -18.21 -0.75
CA HIS A 173 -10.90 -18.65 -1.25
C HIS A 173 -10.21 -19.54 -0.20
N LYS A 174 -9.52 -20.58 -0.63
CA LYS A 174 -8.86 -21.59 0.22
C LYS A 174 -8.00 -20.98 1.34
N VAL A 175 -7.31 -19.86 1.05
CA VAL A 175 -6.47 -19.13 2.04
C VAL A 175 -7.27 -18.64 3.25
N TYR A 176 -8.57 -18.40 3.11
CA TYR A 176 -9.43 -17.92 4.19
C TYR A 176 -10.24 -19.02 4.87
N ASN A 177 -10.05 -20.27 4.44
CA ASN A 177 -10.70 -21.46 5.00
C ASN A 177 -12.23 -21.31 5.18
N PRO A 178 -13.00 -21.06 4.10
CA PRO A 178 -14.44 -20.83 4.21
C PRO A 178 -15.22 -22.06 4.68
N GLN A 179 -14.59 -23.25 4.66
CA GLN A 179 -15.20 -24.48 5.15
C GLN A 179 -15.37 -24.51 6.69
N MET A 180 -14.73 -23.57 7.39
CA MET A 180 -14.83 -23.44 8.84
C MET A 180 -16.06 -22.61 9.27
N ALA A 181 -16.71 -21.92 8.36
CA ALA A 181 -17.89 -21.08 8.61
C ALA A 181 -19.19 -21.84 8.29
#